data_42834bb40548a63bf6eec9eaf7cf3f94
#
_entry.id   42834bb40548a63bf6eec9eaf7cf3f94
#
_cell.length_a   1.000
_cell.length_b   1.000
_cell.length_c   1.000
_cell.angle_alpha   90.00
_cell.angle_beta   90.00
_cell.angle_gamma   90.00
#
_symmetry.space_group_name_H-M   'P 1'
#
loop_
_entity.id
_entity.type
_entity.pdbx_description
1 polymer ?
#
loop_
_entity_poly.entity_id
_entity_poly.type
_entity_poly.pdbx_seq_one_letter_code
_entity_poly.pdbx_strand_id
1 'polypeptide(L)'
;MFAKLYARSHVRADRWYKFGRTMLYGRLEDETPFGTVRRFVEYEDYTLRLLGELGFPTPQALGIVEITPEREFMIVMEFFDDAVEIGDAEIDEGVIDQGLELIRRMWDQGLAHRDIKPANLMVRDGRLLLIDVFFVQVRPSPWRQAVDLGNMMLVLALRSDAD
;
A
#
# COMPACT_ATOMS: atom_id res chain seq x y z
N MET A 1 -8.66 -2.05 -16.04
CA MET A 1 -8.40 -0.65 -15.64
C MET A 1 -9.21 -0.34 -14.40
N PHE A 2 -8.58 0.20 -13.36
CA PHE A 2 -9.19 0.60 -12.09
C PHE A 2 -9.03 2.11 -11.91
N ALA A 3 -10.03 2.77 -11.33
CA ALA A 3 -10.01 4.20 -11.09
C ALA A 3 -10.41 4.50 -9.64
N LYS A 4 -9.57 5.22 -8.90
CA LYS A 4 -9.78 5.59 -7.50
C LYS A 4 -9.99 7.10 -7.40
N LEU A 5 -11.14 7.50 -6.88
CA LEU A 5 -11.53 8.90 -6.74
C LEU A 5 -11.04 9.48 -5.41
N TYR A 6 -10.42 10.64 -5.47
CA TYR A 6 -10.02 11.42 -4.31
C TYR A 6 -10.79 12.74 -4.25
N ALA A 7 -11.42 13.01 -3.10
CA ALA A 7 -12.17 14.23 -2.83
C ALA A 7 -11.73 14.87 -1.50
N ARG A 8 -12.13 16.13 -1.27
CA ARG A 8 -11.80 16.85 -0.01
C ARG A 8 -12.26 16.14 1.26
N SER A 9 -13.31 15.33 1.18
CA SER A 9 -13.76 14.48 2.30
C SER A 9 -12.69 13.51 2.76
N HIS A 10 -11.92 12.92 1.85
CA HIS A 10 -10.84 11.97 2.16
C HIS A 10 -9.69 12.66 2.92
N VAL A 11 -9.30 13.87 2.52
CA VAL A 11 -8.27 14.66 3.23
C VAL A 11 -8.70 15.00 4.66
N ARG A 12 -9.98 15.26 4.89
CA ARG A 12 -10.53 15.52 6.23
C ARG A 12 -10.55 14.26 7.09
N ALA A 13 -10.99 13.13 6.52
CA ALA A 13 -11.01 11.84 7.23
C ALA A 13 -9.61 11.41 7.66
N ASP A 14 -8.60 11.55 6.78
CA ASP A 14 -7.20 11.26 7.09
C ASP A 14 -6.67 12.13 8.24
N ARG A 15 -6.98 13.42 8.28
CA ARG A 15 -6.59 14.31 9.38
C ARG A 15 -7.20 13.89 10.73
N TRP A 16 -8.46 13.49 10.75
CA TRP A 16 -9.12 13.03 11.97
C TRP A 16 -8.58 11.68 12.45
N TYR A 17 -8.34 10.76 11.52
CA TYR A 17 -7.75 9.46 11.82
C TYR A 17 -6.32 9.61 12.39
N LYS A 18 -5.49 10.45 11.77
CA LYS A 18 -4.13 10.75 12.25
C LYS A 18 -4.16 11.42 13.63
N PHE A 19 -5.08 12.36 13.86
CA PHE A 19 -5.25 13.01 15.16
C PHE A 19 -5.63 12.01 16.26
N GLY A 20 -6.61 11.15 16.01
CA GLY A 20 -7.03 10.12 16.97
C GLY A 20 -5.90 9.11 17.27
N ARG A 21 -5.15 8.68 16.25
CA ARG A 21 -4.01 7.77 16.40
C ARG A 21 -2.84 8.42 17.15
N THR A 22 -2.53 9.67 16.88
CA THR A 22 -1.49 10.42 17.58
C THR A 22 -1.83 10.62 19.06
N MET A 23 -3.10 10.80 19.38
CA MET A 23 -3.58 10.93 20.76
C MET A 23 -3.50 9.61 21.55
N LEU A 24 -3.69 8.46 20.88
CA LEU A 24 -3.66 7.11 21.47
C LEU A 24 -2.26 6.52 21.60
N TYR A 25 -1.37 6.77 20.65
CA TYR A 25 -0.07 6.10 20.53
C TYR A 25 1.14 7.04 20.61
N GLY A 26 0.93 8.34 20.92
CA GLY A 26 1.99 9.32 20.96
C GLY A 26 2.47 9.80 19.59
N ARG A 27 3.40 10.76 19.58
CA ARG A 27 4.04 11.27 18.34
C ARG A 27 4.94 10.18 17.74
N LEU A 28 4.34 9.31 16.96
CA LEU A 28 5.09 8.41 16.10
C LEU A 28 5.41 9.18 14.80
N GLU A 29 6.60 9.76 14.75
CA GLU A 29 7.31 10.34 13.60
C GLU A 29 6.50 11.17 12.57
N ASP A 30 7.09 12.29 12.16
CA ASP A 30 6.61 13.33 11.24
C ASP A 30 5.88 12.83 9.98
N GLU A 31 4.58 12.62 10.09
CA GLU A 31 3.71 12.55 8.94
C GLU A 31 3.24 13.96 8.60
N THR A 32 3.89 14.59 7.63
CA THR A 32 3.41 15.87 7.09
C THR A 32 2.04 15.62 6.44
N PRO A 33 0.94 16.17 6.97
CA PRO A 33 -0.36 15.98 6.34
C PRO A 33 -0.35 16.65 4.97
N PHE A 34 -0.83 15.93 3.95
CA PHE A 34 -1.02 16.52 2.64
C PHE A 34 -2.04 17.66 2.72
N GLY A 35 -1.64 18.86 2.29
CA GLY A 35 -2.48 20.05 2.39
C GLY A 35 -3.63 20.10 1.38
N THR A 36 -3.53 19.36 0.26
CA THR A 36 -4.49 19.39 -0.85
C THR A 36 -4.78 18.01 -1.40
N VAL A 37 -5.97 17.83 -2.01
CA VAL A 37 -6.35 16.59 -2.71
C VAL A 37 -5.38 16.27 -3.83
N ARG A 38 -4.92 17.29 -4.55
CA ARG A 38 -3.95 17.16 -5.64
C ARG A 38 -2.66 16.49 -5.17
N ARG A 39 -2.07 16.96 -4.05
CA ARG A 39 -0.86 16.35 -3.48
C ARG A 39 -1.06 14.91 -3.05
N PHE A 40 -2.27 14.58 -2.62
CA PHE A 40 -2.65 13.24 -2.23
C PHE A 40 -2.57 12.26 -3.41
N VAL A 41 -3.21 12.61 -4.53
CA VAL A 41 -3.21 11.76 -5.72
C VAL A 41 -1.86 11.74 -6.43
N GLU A 42 -1.14 12.87 -6.47
CA GLU A 42 0.22 12.94 -7.02
C GLU A 42 1.19 12.03 -6.25
N TYR A 43 1.03 11.90 -4.93
CA TYR A 43 1.88 11.04 -4.13
C TYR A 43 1.63 9.55 -4.40
N GLU A 44 0.37 9.14 -4.56
CA GLU A 44 0.05 7.76 -4.91
C GLU A 44 0.55 7.40 -6.31
N ASP A 45 0.38 8.29 -7.30
CA ASP A 45 0.91 8.10 -8.65
C ASP A 45 2.44 7.98 -8.65
N TYR A 46 3.12 8.87 -7.91
CA TYR A 46 4.57 8.79 -7.73
C TYR A 46 4.99 7.45 -7.11
N THR A 47 4.30 7.01 -6.08
CA THR A 47 4.64 5.76 -5.38
C THR A 47 4.42 4.54 -6.26
N LEU A 48 3.31 4.49 -7.01
CA LEU A 48 3.06 3.41 -7.98
C LEU A 48 4.16 3.34 -9.04
N ARG A 49 4.57 4.48 -9.60
CA ARG A 49 5.66 4.54 -10.58
C ARG A 49 6.99 4.10 -9.98
N LEU A 50 7.34 4.62 -8.81
CA LEU A 50 8.57 4.25 -8.10
C LEU A 50 8.64 2.73 -7.88
N LEU A 51 7.57 2.14 -7.34
CA LEU A 51 7.52 0.70 -7.08
C LEU A 51 7.57 -0.11 -8.38
N GLY A 52 6.88 0.34 -9.42
CA GLY A 52 6.93 -0.28 -10.74
C GLY A 52 8.33 -0.26 -11.36
N GLU A 53 9.05 0.88 -11.30
CA GLU A 53 10.44 1.00 -11.76
C GLU A 53 11.41 0.11 -10.98
N LEU A 54 11.15 -0.09 -9.69
CA LEU A 54 11.92 -1.00 -8.83
C LEU A 54 11.51 -2.48 -9.01
N GLY A 55 10.54 -2.76 -9.90
CA GLY A 55 10.08 -4.11 -10.23
C GLY A 55 9.26 -4.78 -9.12
N PHE A 56 8.57 -3.99 -8.28
CA PHE A 56 7.59 -4.53 -7.35
C PHE A 56 6.30 -4.92 -8.06
N PRO A 57 5.60 -5.98 -7.59
CA PRO A 57 4.37 -6.48 -8.21
C PRO A 57 3.16 -5.59 -7.84
N THR A 58 3.15 -4.36 -8.32
CA THR A 58 2.10 -3.35 -8.09
C THR A 58 1.39 -2.97 -9.38
N PRO A 59 0.16 -2.42 -9.32
CA PRO A 59 -0.53 -1.93 -10.50
C PRO A 59 0.28 -0.84 -11.22
N GLN A 60 0.27 -0.88 -12.55
CA GLN A 60 0.84 0.20 -13.34
C GLN A 60 0.00 1.46 -13.22
N ALA A 61 0.62 2.60 -12.89
CA ALA A 61 -0.03 3.90 -12.93
C ALA A 61 -0.24 4.33 -14.39
N LEU A 62 -1.49 4.59 -14.77
CA LEU A 62 -1.88 5.02 -16.11
C LEU A 62 -2.03 6.54 -16.21
N GLY A 63 -2.37 7.21 -15.12
CA GLY A 63 -2.41 8.67 -15.05
C GLY A 63 -3.36 9.23 -14.00
N ILE A 64 -3.39 10.56 -13.93
CA ILE A 64 -4.27 11.32 -13.06
C ILE A 64 -5.23 12.14 -13.92
N VAL A 65 -6.50 12.17 -13.52
CA VAL A 65 -7.54 12.97 -14.15
C VAL A 65 -8.11 13.94 -13.11
N GLU A 66 -8.11 15.22 -13.43
CA GLU A 66 -8.82 16.22 -12.64
C GLU A 66 -10.30 16.22 -13.03
N ILE A 67 -11.19 15.92 -12.09
CA ILE A 67 -12.63 15.84 -12.32
C ILE A 67 -13.30 17.19 -12.05
N THR A 68 -13.05 17.74 -10.86
CA THR A 68 -13.49 19.09 -10.49
C THR A 68 -12.27 19.91 -10.11
N PRO A 69 -12.05 21.12 -10.70
CA PRO A 69 -10.86 21.91 -10.44
C PRO A 69 -10.51 22.04 -8.96
N GLU A 70 -9.30 21.63 -8.60
CA GLU A 70 -8.69 21.69 -7.25
C GLU A 70 -9.49 20.96 -6.15
N ARG A 71 -10.52 20.16 -6.48
CA ARG A 71 -11.41 19.51 -5.51
C ARG A 71 -11.44 18.02 -5.58
N GLU A 72 -11.49 17.48 -6.80
CA GLU A 72 -11.65 16.06 -7.06
C GLU A 72 -10.70 15.60 -8.15
N PHE A 73 -9.96 14.57 -7.84
CA PHE A 73 -9.01 13.94 -8.75
C PHE A 73 -9.24 12.44 -8.77
N MET A 74 -8.93 11.83 -9.88
CA MET A 74 -8.99 10.39 -10.05
C MET A 74 -7.62 9.88 -10.50
N ILE A 75 -7.09 8.90 -9.80
CA ILE A 75 -5.96 8.13 -10.30
C ILE A 75 -6.49 6.93 -11.08
N VAL A 76 -5.90 6.69 -12.23
CA VAL A 76 -6.22 5.56 -13.10
C VAL A 76 -5.02 4.63 -13.10
N MET A 77 -5.26 3.35 -12.87
CA MET A 77 -4.23 2.34 -12.79
C MET A 77 -4.67 1.01 -13.40
N GLU A 78 -3.74 0.11 -13.56
CA GLU A 78 -4.02 -1.27 -13.94
C GLU A 78 -5.01 -1.91 -12.96
N PHE A 79 -5.85 -2.79 -13.49
CA PHE A 79 -6.69 -3.67 -12.70
C PHE A 79 -6.17 -5.10 -12.85
N PHE A 80 -6.02 -5.79 -11.77
CA PHE A 80 -5.58 -7.18 -11.76
C PHE A 80 -6.82 -8.08 -11.92
N ASP A 81 -7.15 -8.39 -13.18
CA ASP A 81 -8.21 -9.34 -13.48
C ASP A 81 -7.87 -10.71 -12.88
N ASP A 82 -8.89 -11.41 -12.36
CA ASP A 82 -8.78 -12.75 -11.77
C ASP A 82 -7.85 -12.86 -10.54
N ALA A 83 -7.37 -11.75 -9.98
CA ALA A 83 -6.67 -11.74 -8.71
C ALA A 83 -7.67 -11.79 -7.55
N VAL A 84 -7.38 -12.60 -6.55
CA VAL A 84 -8.18 -12.72 -5.32
C VAL A 84 -7.41 -12.19 -4.12
N GLU A 85 -8.10 -11.69 -3.12
CA GLU A 85 -7.47 -11.29 -1.86
C GLU A 85 -6.73 -12.48 -1.23
N ILE A 86 -5.55 -12.24 -0.66
CA ILE A 86 -4.77 -13.32 -0.02
C ILE A 86 -5.59 -14.05 1.05
N GLY A 87 -6.58 -13.36 1.61
CA GLY A 87 -7.55 -13.91 2.55
C GLY A 87 -8.38 -15.04 2.00
N ASP A 88 -8.63 -15.09 0.71
CA ASP A 88 -9.47 -16.08 0.01
C ASP A 88 -8.67 -16.97 -0.94
N ALA A 89 -7.35 -16.74 -1.05
CA ALA A 89 -6.46 -17.50 -1.92
C ALA A 89 -5.95 -18.79 -1.25
N GLU A 90 -5.63 -19.78 -2.06
CA GLU A 90 -4.78 -20.89 -1.63
C GLU A 90 -3.32 -20.39 -1.55
N ILE A 91 -2.67 -20.62 -0.42
CA ILE A 91 -1.31 -20.19 -0.15
C ILE A 91 -0.40 -21.40 -0.04
N ASP A 92 0.54 -21.48 -0.95
CA ASP A 92 1.62 -22.45 -0.96
C ASP A 92 2.93 -21.83 -0.44
N GLU A 93 3.97 -22.64 -0.30
CA GLU A 93 5.30 -22.18 0.11
C GLU A 93 5.85 -21.10 -0.83
N GLY A 94 5.50 -21.14 -2.12
CA GLY A 94 5.93 -20.16 -3.09
C GLY A 94 5.32 -18.77 -2.84
N VAL A 95 4.07 -18.67 -2.42
CA VAL A 95 3.43 -17.41 -2.03
C VAL A 95 4.00 -16.89 -0.72
N ILE A 96 4.32 -17.79 0.24
CA ILE A 96 4.97 -17.43 1.51
C ILE A 96 6.34 -16.79 1.22
N ASP A 97 7.16 -17.48 0.42
CA ASP A 97 8.49 -16.98 0.05
C ASP A 97 8.42 -15.63 -0.66
N GLN A 98 7.46 -15.44 -1.57
CA GLN A 98 7.24 -14.16 -2.25
C GLN A 98 6.86 -13.05 -1.27
N GLY A 99 6.04 -13.32 -0.25
CA GLY A 99 5.67 -12.34 0.77
C GLY A 99 6.88 -11.87 1.59
N LEU A 100 7.70 -12.80 2.06
CA LEU A 100 8.91 -12.50 2.80
C LEU A 100 9.95 -11.77 1.93
N GLU A 101 10.12 -12.21 0.68
CA GLU A 101 11.02 -11.57 -0.29
C GLU A 101 10.55 -10.16 -0.65
N LEU A 102 9.24 -9.91 -0.76
CA LEU A 102 8.67 -8.60 -0.98
C LEU A 102 9.12 -7.62 0.13
N ILE A 103 8.98 -8.02 1.39
CA ILE A 103 9.39 -7.20 2.54
C ILE A 103 10.90 -6.99 2.56
N ARG A 104 11.69 -8.04 2.30
CA ARG A 104 13.16 -7.94 2.22
C ARG A 104 13.58 -6.93 1.15
N ARG A 105 13.02 -7.03 -0.06
CA ARG A 105 13.32 -6.09 -1.16
C ARG A 105 12.92 -4.66 -0.82
N MET A 106 11.76 -4.45 -0.17
CA MET A 106 11.37 -3.11 0.30
C MET A 106 12.39 -2.56 1.29
N TRP A 107 12.86 -3.40 2.20
CA TRP A 107 13.90 -3.04 3.17
C TRP A 107 15.21 -2.62 2.49
N ASP A 108 15.69 -3.45 1.56
CA ASP A 108 16.93 -3.20 0.79
C ASP A 108 16.87 -1.91 -0.04
N GLN A 109 15.68 -1.53 -0.51
CA GLN A 109 15.43 -0.30 -1.26
C GLN A 109 15.13 0.91 -0.35
N GLY A 110 15.20 0.76 0.97
CA GLY A 110 14.89 1.83 1.92
C GLY A 110 13.43 2.27 1.87
N LEU A 111 12.51 1.30 1.77
CA LEU A 111 11.07 1.51 1.69
C LEU A 111 10.35 0.81 2.86
N ALA A 112 9.16 1.29 3.20
CA ALA A 112 8.18 0.60 4.03
C ALA A 112 6.78 0.84 3.47
N HIS A 113 5.94 -0.21 3.44
CA HIS A 113 4.56 -0.13 2.95
C HIS A 113 3.64 0.56 3.95
N ARG A 114 3.77 0.23 5.23
CA ARG A 114 3.05 0.80 6.37
C ARG A 114 1.57 0.45 6.49
N ASP A 115 1.05 -0.36 5.57
CA ASP A 115 -0.34 -0.85 5.59
C ASP A 115 -0.44 -2.28 5.04
N ILE A 116 0.50 -3.16 5.44
CA ILE A 116 0.44 -4.59 5.10
C ILE A 116 -0.72 -5.23 5.86
N LYS A 117 -1.70 -5.73 5.11
CA LYS A 117 -2.90 -6.44 5.60
C LYS A 117 -3.49 -7.30 4.48
N PRO A 118 -4.36 -8.28 4.75
CA PRO A 118 -4.94 -9.14 3.72
C PRO A 118 -5.55 -8.37 2.55
N ALA A 119 -6.35 -7.34 2.82
CA ALA A 119 -7.02 -6.54 1.79
C ALA A 119 -6.08 -5.80 0.82
N ASN A 120 -4.79 -5.69 1.13
CA ASN A 120 -3.78 -5.02 0.29
C ASN A 120 -2.84 -6.01 -0.42
N LEU A 121 -3.08 -7.31 -0.24
CA LEU A 121 -2.31 -8.39 -0.85
C LEU A 121 -3.25 -9.26 -1.70
N MET A 122 -2.94 -9.38 -2.98
CA MET A 122 -3.71 -10.19 -3.91
C MET A 122 -2.85 -11.35 -4.41
N VAL A 123 -3.49 -12.44 -4.79
CA VAL A 123 -2.83 -13.60 -5.42
C VAL A 123 -3.47 -13.87 -6.77
N ARG A 124 -2.64 -14.06 -7.80
CA ARG A 124 -3.05 -14.44 -9.14
C ARG A 124 -2.05 -15.44 -9.72
N ASP A 125 -2.51 -16.62 -10.09
CA ASP A 125 -1.67 -17.68 -10.67
C ASP A 125 -0.42 -17.99 -9.82
N GLY A 126 -0.58 -18.09 -8.49
CA GLY A 126 0.51 -18.33 -7.55
C GLY A 126 1.48 -17.16 -7.38
N ARG A 127 1.13 -15.96 -7.87
CA ARG A 127 1.93 -14.74 -7.72
C ARG A 127 1.30 -13.78 -6.74
N LEU A 128 2.10 -13.33 -5.78
CA LEU A 128 1.70 -12.29 -4.84
C LEU A 128 1.77 -10.92 -5.51
N LEU A 129 0.72 -10.13 -5.35
CA LEU A 129 0.58 -8.78 -5.87
C LEU A 129 0.27 -7.82 -4.72
N LEU A 130 0.81 -6.61 -4.78
CA LEU A 130 0.67 -5.59 -3.75
C LEU A 130 -0.18 -4.43 -4.30
N ILE A 131 -1.24 -4.09 -3.59
CA ILE A 131 -2.12 -2.96 -3.93
C ILE A 131 -2.17 -1.92 -2.80
N ASP A 132 -2.83 -0.79 -3.05
CA ASP A 132 -3.02 0.32 -2.11
C ASP A 132 -1.70 0.84 -1.49
N VAL A 133 -0.81 1.30 -2.37
CA VAL A 133 0.55 1.75 -2.03
C VAL A 133 0.62 3.19 -1.49
N PHE A 134 -0.52 3.79 -1.19
CA PHE A 134 -0.62 5.18 -0.74
C PHE A 134 0.24 5.49 0.49
N PHE A 135 0.36 4.55 1.43
CA PHE A 135 1.10 4.74 2.67
C PHE A 135 2.60 4.44 2.57
N VAL A 136 3.09 4.00 1.41
CA VAL A 136 4.52 3.70 1.22
C VAL A 136 5.37 4.92 1.57
N GLN A 137 6.42 4.69 2.32
CA GLN A 137 7.36 5.70 2.77
C GLN A 137 8.76 5.39 2.26
N VAL A 138 9.41 6.42 1.72
CA VAL A 138 10.84 6.41 1.37
C VAL A 138 11.65 6.82 2.60
N ARG A 139 12.76 6.12 2.88
CA ARG A 139 13.61 6.29 4.07
C ARG A 139 12.81 6.22 5.37
N PRO A 140 12.07 5.13 5.60
CA PRO A 140 11.34 4.92 6.83
C PRO A 140 12.31 4.68 7.98
N SER A 141 11.80 4.83 9.21
CA SER A 141 12.56 4.34 10.36
C SER A 141 12.64 2.80 10.37
N PRO A 142 13.67 2.20 10.99
CA PRO A 142 13.77 0.74 11.14
C PRO A 142 12.53 0.12 11.81
N TRP A 143 11.88 0.85 12.70
CA TRP A 143 10.64 0.43 13.33
C TRP A 143 9.51 0.22 12.31
N ARG A 144 9.35 1.12 11.34
CA ARG A 144 8.34 1.00 10.29
C ARG A 144 8.54 -0.25 9.43
N GLN A 145 9.78 -0.54 9.10
CA GLN A 145 10.15 -1.74 8.36
C GLN A 145 9.89 -3.01 9.16
N ALA A 146 10.22 -3.00 10.46
CA ALA A 146 9.94 -4.13 11.34
C ALA A 146 8.44 -4.40 11.52
N VAL A 147 7.61 -3.35 11.54
CA VAL A 147 6.14 -3.48 11.59
C VAL A 147 5.61 -4.12 10.31
N ASP A 148 6.11 -3.74 9.13
CA ASP A 148 5.71 -4.36 7.87
C ASP A 148 6.07 -5.86 7.84
N LEU A 149 7.26 -6.24 8.34
CA LEU A 149 7.64 -7.65 8.47
C LEU A 149 6.70 -8.40 9.40
N GLY A 150 6.44 -7.86 10.59
CA GLY A 150 5.52 -8.49 11.55
C GLY A 150 4.11 -8.68 11.00
N ASN A 151 3.59 -7.66 10.28
CA ASN A 151 2.28 -7.74 9.63
C ASN A 151 2.26 -8.78 8.51
N MET A 152 3.30 -8.84 7.67
CA MET A 152 3.41 -9.86 6.61
C MET A 152 3.44 -11.26 7.20
N MET A 153 4.28 -11.49 8.21
CA MET A 153 4.34 -12.79 8.91
C MET A 153 2.99 -13.17 9.49
N LEU A 154 2.26 -12.23 10.09
CA LEU A 154 0.93 -12.50 10.63
C LEU A 154 -0.08 -12.88 9.54
N VAL A 155 -0.09 -12.15 8.42
CA VAL A 155 -0.98 -12.45 7.28
C VAL A 155 -0.70 -13.85 6.73
N LEU A 156 0.56 -14.18 6.52
CA LEU A 156 0.98 -15.50 5.99
C LEU A 156 0.68 -16.62 6.98
N ALA A 157 0.99 -16.44 8.27
CA ALA A 157 0.76 -17.44 9.30
C ALA A 157 -0.73 -17.77 9.54
N LEU A 158 -1.62 -16.77 9.37
CA LEU A 158 -3.06 -16.99 9.49
C LEU A 158 -3.66 -17.75 8.30
N ARG A 159 -2.89 -17.97 7.24
CA ARG A 159 -3.32 -18.57 5.98
C ARG A 159 -2.55 -19.84 5.62
N SER A 160 -1.35 -20.05 6.17
CA SER A 160 -0.67 -21.33 6.08
C SER A 160 -1.28 -22.26 7.11
N ASP A 161 -1.82 -23.40 6.68
CA ASP A 161 -2.12 -24.50 7.60
C ASP A 161 -0.79 -24.93 8.21
N ALA A 162 -0.60 -24.58 9.48
CA ALA A 162 0.54 -25.08 10.25
C ALA A 162 0.21 -26.52 10.65
N ASP A 163 0.60 -27.50 9.82
CA ASP A 163 0.73 -28.88 10.20
C ASP A 163 1.99 -29.11 11.08
#